data_87310cf8295fd732b4ae11a4a80e6d31
#
_entry.id   87310cf8295fd732b4ae11a4a80e6d31
#
_cell.length_a   1.000
_cell.length_b   1.000
_cell.length_c   1.000
_cell.angle_alpha   90.00
_cell.angle_beta   90.00
_cell.angle_gamma   90.00
#
_symmetry.space_group_name_H-M   'P 1'
#
loop_
_entity.id
_entity.type
_entity.pdbx_description
1 polymer ?
#
loop_
_entity_poly.entity_id
_entity_poly.type
_entity_poly.pdbx_seq_one_letter_code
_entity_poly.pdbx_strand_id
1 'polypeptide(L)'
;MTAPVKTDVLVIGWGLAGLVAASEALAVGKHVTVIDQEPRANLGGQAWWSFGGLFFVDSPEQRRMGIRDSPELARQDWFGTAGFDREEDAWPRRWAEAYLEFAHREKREWLRAKGVGFFPVVGWAERGGYGATGPGNSVPRFHIAWGTGPA
;
A
#
# COMPACT_ATOMS: atom_id res chain seq x y z
N MET A 1 7.59 38.29 12.06
CA MET A 1 8.23 36.97 12.23
C MET A 1 7.18 36.03 12.83
N THR A 2 6.83 34.96 12.18
CA THR A 2 5.90 33.94 12.70
C THR A 2 6.60 33.16 13.81
N ALA A 3 5.88 32.85 14.90
CA ALA A 3 6.43 32.03 16.00
C ALA A 3 6.81 30.62 15.46
N PRO A 4 7.87 30.02 16.01
CA PRO A 4 8.25 28.67 15.61
C PRO A 4 7.14 27.67 15.95
N VAL A 5 6.81 26.81 15.00
CA VAL A 5 5.86 25.70 15.22
C VAL A 5 6.60 24.61 15.99
N LYS A 6 6.08 24.22 17.15
CA LYS A 6 6.59 23.09 17.92
C LYS A 6 5.85 21.84 17.51
N THR A 7 6.57 20.78 17.20
CA THR A 7 6.03 19.48 16.82
C THR A 7 6.91 18.35 17.34
N ASP A 8 6.31 17.19 17.62
CA ASP A 8 7.07 16.00 18.00
C ASP A 8 7.59 15.27 16.76
N VAL A 9 6.82 15.31 15.67
CA VAL A 9 7.13 14.64 14.40
C VAL A 9 6.91 15.61 13.24
N LEU A 10 7.91 15.76 12.41
CA LEU A 10 7.82 16.48 11.14
C LEU A 10 7.80 15.47 10.00
N VAL A 11 6.71 15.46 9.22
CA VAL A 11 6.56 14.64 8.01
C VAL A 11 6.76 15.53 6.80
N ILE A 12 7.67 15.17 5.92
CA ILE A 12 7.94 15.87 4.67
C ILE A 12 7.34 15.05 3.52
N GLY A 13 6.32 15.58 2.89
CA GLY A 13 5.56 14.94 1.82
C GLY A 13 4.16 14.48 2.24
N TRP A 14 3.14 14.97 1.54
CA TRP A 14 1.72 14.65 1.76
C TRP A 14 1.22 13.57 0.78
N GLY A 15 2.09 12.63 0.43
CA GLY A 15 1.71 11.42 -0.28
C GLY A 15 1.20 10.34 0.67
N LEU A 16 0.84 9.16 0.13
CA LEU A 16 0.29 8.05 0.91
C LEU A 16 1.19 7.66 2.10
N ALA A 17 2.50 7.56 1.89
CA ALA A 17 3.45 7.19 2.94
C ALA A 17 3.49 8.22 4.07
N GLY A 18 3.52 9.52 3.73
CA GLY A 18 3.48 10.60 4.71
C GLY A 18 2.19 10.63 5.50
N LEU A 19 1.05 10.44 4.84
CA LEU A 19 -0.26 10.37 5.51
C LEU A 19 -0.38 9.19 6.47
N VAL A 20 0.14 8.03 6.09
CA VAL A 20 0.18 6.85 6.97
C VAL A 20 1.07 7.11 8.18
N ALA A 21 2.29 7.62 7.97
CA ALA A 21 3.21 7.94 9.05
C ALA A 21 2.62 8.98 10.02
N ALA A 22 2.01 10.04 9.50
CA ALA A 22 1.33 11.05 10.30
C ALA A 22 0.17 10.47 11.11
N SER A 23 -0.65 9.62 10.47
CA SER A 23 -1.79 8.96 11.11
C SER A 23 -1.36 8.07 12.28
N GLU A 24 -0.30 7.29 12.11
CA GLU A 24 0.20 6.40 13.17
C GLU A 24 0.85 7.21 14.32
N ALA A 25 1.58 8.28 14.01
CA ALA A 25 2.13 9.16 15.03
C ALA A 25 1.03 9.87 15.85
N LEU A 26 -0.03 10.34 15.17
CA LEU A 26 -1.21 10.92 15.83
C LEU A 26 -1.94 9.91 16.72
N ALA A 27 -2.05 8.66 16.27
CA ALA A 27 -2.73 7.60 17.02
C ALA A 27 -2.06 7.29 18.37
N VAL A 28 -0.76 7.57 18.50
CA VAL A 28 -0.01 7.44 19.76
C VAL A 28 0.18 8.79 20.48
N GLY A 29 -0.65 9.79 20.15
CA GLY A 29 -0.73 11.07 20.85
C GLY A 29 0.40 12.06 20.56
N LYS A 30 1.10 11.92 19.44
CA LYS A 30 2.15 12.88 19.03
C LYS A 30 1.57 14.08 18.30
N HIS A 31 2.18 15.24 18.49
CA HIS A 31 1.91 16.42 17.66
C HIS A 31 2.67 16.27 16.34
N VAL A 32 1.93 16.29 15.23
CA VAL A 32 2.50 16.09 13.90
C VAL A 32 2.33 17.33 13.05
N THR A 33 3.41 17.76 12.43
CA THR A 33 3.38 18.77 11.36
C THR A 33 3.72 18.07 10.06
N VAL A 34 2.87 18.28 9.05
CA VAL A 34 3.15 17.79 7.68
C VAL A 34 3.42 18.99 6.79
N ILE A 35 4.49 18.91 6.02
CA ILE A 35 4.84 19.91 5.00
C ILE A 35 4.96 19.25 3.64
N ASP A 36 4.56 19.98 2.59
CA ASP A 36 4.64 19.50 1.21
C ASP A 36 5.07 20.65 0.30
N GLN A 37 5.65 20.32 -0.84
CA GLN A 37 5.99 21.29 -1.88
C GLN A 37 4.76 21.74 -2.67
N GLU A 38 3.70 20.94 -2.68
CA GLU A 38 2.49 21.19 -3.44
C GLU A 38 1.51 22.11 -2.68
N PRO A 39 0.75 22.94 -3.39
CA PRO A 39 -0.35 23.69 -2.81
C PRO A 39 -1.47 22.73 -2.37
N ARG A 40 -2.31 23.19 -1.45
CA ARG A 40 -3.42 22.41 -0.89
C ARG A 40 -4.31 21.71 -1.94
N ALA A 41 -4.48 22.31 -3.11
CA ALA A 41 -5.29 21.75 -4.19
C ALA A 41 -4.68 20.49 -4.83
N ASN A 42 -3.36 20.29 -4.66
CA ASN A 42 -2.61 19.19 -5.30
C ASN A 42 -2.08 18.18 -4.27
N LEU A 43 -2.60 18.20 -3.04
CA LEU A 43 -2.18 17.26 -2.01
C LEU A 43 -2.60 15.83 -2.36
N GLY A 44 -1.80 14.84 -1.93
CA GLY A 44 -2.08 13.41 -2.12
C GLY A 44 -1.02 12.66 -2.92
N GLY A 45 -0.09 13.38 -3.55
CA GLY A 45 1.01 12.78 -4.31
C GLY A 45 0.51 11.87 -5.44
N GLN A 46 1.26 10.83 -5.77
CA GLN A 46 0.91 9.88 -6.83
C GLN A 46 -0.39 9.10 -6.57
N ALA A 47 -0.75 8.92 -5.31
CA ALA A 47 -1.96 8.19 -4.94
C ALA A 47 -3.24 8.92 -5.39
N TRP A 48 -3.21 10.24 -5.48
CA TRP A 48 -4.34 11.05 -5.97
C TRP A 48 -4.74 10.70 -7.40
N TRP A 49 -3.78 10.34 -8.25
CA TRP A 49 -4.00 9.98 -9.65
C TRP A 49 -4.30 8.49 -9.86
N SER A 50 -4.35 7.71 -8.80
CA SER A 50 -4.60 6.27 -8.82
C SER A 50 -6.08 5.95 -8.64
N PHE A 51 -6.51 4.79 -9.15
CA PHE A 51 -7.83 4.21 -8.86
C PHE A 51 -7.98 3.69 -7.42
N GLY A 52 -7.01 3.92 -6.54
CA GLY A 52 -7.03 3.43 -5.17
C GLY A 52 -6.97 1.90 -5.08
N GLY A 53 -6.18 1.29 -5.95
CA GLY A 53 -5.97 -0.16 -5.91
C GLY A 53 -5.08 -0.57 -4.77
N LEU A 54 -5.50 -1.59 -4.03
CA LEU A 54 -4.82 -2.11 -2.86
C LEU A 54 -4.52 -3.59 -3.03
N PHE A 55 -3.30 -3.97 -2.72
CA PHE A 55 -2.85 -5.35 -2.72
C PHE A 55 -3.20 -6.02 -1.40
N PHE A 56 -4.01 -7.08 -1.43
CA PHE A 56 -4.23 -7.98 -0.30
C PHE A 56 -3.98 -9.41 -0.71
N VAL A 57 -3.67 -10.25 0.28
CA VAL A 57 -3.40 -11.68 0.11
C VAL A 57 -4.44 -12.46 0.91
N ASP A 58 -5.07 -13.43 0.26
CA ASP A 58 -6.08 -14.32 0.84
C ASP A 58 -7.21 -13.55 1.56
N SER A 59 -7.71 -12.51 0.90
CA SER A 59 -8.76 -11.64 1.44
C SER A 59 -10.13 -12.33 1.47
N PRO A 60 -11.08 -11.85 2.30
CA PRO A 60 -12.46 -12.31 2.25
C PRO A 60 -13.12 -12.11 0.87
N GLU A 61 -12.74 -11.05 0.15
CA GLU A 61 -13.21 -10.78 -1.21
C GLU A 61 -12.73 -11.85 -2.19
N GLN A 62 -11.44 -12.19 -2.15
CA GLN A 62 -10.87 -13.28 -2.94
C GLN A 62 -11.57 -14.61 -2.66
N ARG A 63 -11.73 -14.98 -1.39
CA ARG A 63 -12.40 -16.23 -0.99
C ARG A 63 -13.85 -16.30 -1.50
N ARG A 64 -14.62 -15.20 -1.42
CA ARG A 64 -15.99 -15.14 -1.95
C ARG A 64 -16.06 -15.32 -3.46
N MET A 65 -15.03 -14.90 -4.18
CA MET A 65 -14.91 -15.08 -5.63
C MET A 65 -14.31 -16.44 -6.02
N GLY A 66 -14.03 -17.33 -5.06
CA GLY A 66 -13.39 -18.62 -5.31
C GLY A 66 -11.91 -18.53 -5.69
N ILE A 67 -11.28 -17.37 -5.48
CA ILE A 67 -9.85 -17.16 -5.72
C ILE A 67 -9.08 -17.80 -4.56
N ARG A 68 -8.23 -18.76 -4.88
CA ARG A 68 -7.36 -19.42 -3.90
C ARG A 68 -6.01 -18.72 -3.90
N ASP A 69 -5.76 -17.97 -2.86
CA ASP A 69 -4.51 -17.25 -2.63
C ASP A 69 -3.86 -17.69 -1.32
N SER A 70 -2.57 -17.45 -1.17
CA SER A 70 -1.83 -17.69 0.08
C SER A 70 -0.61 -16.78 0.17
N PRO A 71 -0.05 -16.58 1.38
CA PRO A 71 1.22 -15.86 1.54
C PRO A 71 2.37 -16.45 0.71
N GLU A 72 2.43 -17.79 0.65
CA GLU A 72 3.47 -18.51 -0.11
C GLU A 72 3.36 -18.22 -1.61
N LEU A 73 2.12 -18.28 -2.15
CA LEU A 73 1.86 -17.98 -3.56
C LEU A 73 2.16 -16.50 -3.87
N ALA A 74 1.73 -15.60 -2.99
CA ALA A 74 2.00 -14.18 -3.15
C ALA A 74 3.50 -13.85 -3.10
N ARG A 75 4.24 -14.53 -2.22
CA ARG A 75 5.69 -14.44 -2.16
C ARG A 75 6.35 -14.94 -3.43
N GLN A 76 5.95 -16.11 -3.90
CA GLN A 76 6.45 -16.68 -5.14
C GLN A 76 6.26 -15.73 -6.32
N ASP A 77 5.06 -15.16 -6.45
CA ASP A 77 4.72 -14.21 -7.50
C ASP A 77 5.57 -12.94 -7.43
N TRP A 78 5.67 -12.34 -6.25
CA TRP A 78 6.43 -11.10 -6.06
C TRP A 78 7.92 -11.31 -6.32
N PHE A 79 8.52 -12.30 -5.67
CA PHE A 79 9.95 -12.58 -5.79
C PHE A 79 10.32 -13.06 -7.20
N GLY A 80 9.43 -13.81 -7.85
CA GLY A 80 9.61 -14.20 -9.23
C GLY A 80 9.56 -13.04 -10.23
N THR A 81 8.88 -11.94 -9.88
CA THR A 81 8.74 -10.75 -10.74
C THR A 81 9.79 -9.68 -10.43
N ALA A 82 10.17 -9.53 -9.17
CA ALA A 82 11.03 -8.42 -8.72
C ALA A 82 12.49 -8.56 -9.16
N GLY A 83 12.95 -9.78 -9.51
CA GLY A 83 14.33 -10.00 -9.95
C GLY A 83 15.37 -9.64 -8.89
N PHE A 84 15.12 -9.98 -7.65
CA PHE A 84 16.04 -9.76 -6.53
C PHE A 84 17.29 -10.64 -6.64
N ASP A 85 18.22 -10.31 -7.47
CA ASP A 85 19.42 -11.10 -7.79
C ASP A 85 20.74 -10.44 -7.40
N ARG A 86 20.69 -9.25 -6.79
CA ARG A 86 21.84 -8.48 -6.37
C ARG A 86 21.95 -8.40 -4.84
N GLU A 87 23.16 -8.10 -4.36
CA GLU A 87 23.43 -7.93 -2.93
C GLU A 87 22.69 -6.70 -2.35
N GLU A 88 22.58 -5.64 -3.13
CA GLU A 88 21.85 -4.41 -2.79
C GLU A 88 20.35 -4.63 -2.61
N ASP A 89 19.80 -5.73 -3.12
CA ASP A 89 18.38 -6.08 -2.99
C ASP A 89 18.01 -6.62 -1.59
N ALA A 90 18.95 -6.64 -0.65
CA ALA A 90 18.69 -7.12 0.72
C ALA A 90 17.56 -6.35 1.43
N TRP A 91 17.52 -5.03 1.30
CA TRP A 91 16.44 -4.20 1.87
C TRP A 91 15.13 -4.31 1.12
N PRO A 92 15.08 -4.21 -0.22
CA PRO A 92 13.86 -4.51 -1.00
C PRO A 92 13.25 -5.87 -0.67
N ARG A 93 14.04 -6.94 -0.49
CA ARG A 93 13.56 -8.25 -0.05
C ARG A 93 12.86 -8.20 1.30
N ARG A 94 13.49 -7.55 2.30
CA ARG A 94 12.92 -7.41 3.65
C ARG A 94 11.61 -6.62 3.63
N TRP A 95 11.54 -5.56 2.82
CA TRP A 95 10.30 -4.80 2.64
C TRP A 95 9.21 -5.61 1.98
N ALA A 96 9.53 -6.41 0.97
CA ALA A 96 8.55 -7.30 0.33
C ALA A 96 8.00 -8.33 1.31
N GLU A 97 8.84 -8.97 2.13
CA GLU A 97 8.39 -9.91 3.16
C GLU A 97 7.48 -9.23 4.19
N ALA A 98 7.90 -8.09 4.73
CA ALA A 98 7.10 -7.35 5.72
C ALA A 98 5.76 -6.89 5.14
N TYR A 99 5.75 -6.47 3.86
CA TYR A 99 4.53 -6.03 3.20
C TYR A 99 3.57 -7.18 2.90
N LEU A 100 4.07 -8.35 2.51
CA LEU A 100 3.26 -9.55 2.29
C LEU A 100 2.58 -9.98 3.58
N GLU A 101 3.31 -10.00 4.68
CA GLU A 101 2.77 -10.32 6.00
C GLU A 101 1.66 -9.33 6.40
N PHE A 102 1.93 -8.04 6.28
CA PHE A 102 0.94 -6.99 6.55
C PHE A 102 -0.28 -7.08 5.65
N ALA A 103 -0.09 -7.31 4.34
CA ALA A 103 -1.16 -7.42 3.36
C ALA A 103 -2.06 -8.65 3.56
N HIS A 104 -1.51 -9.72 4.14
CA HIS A 104 -2.26 -10.93 4.48
C HIS A 104 -3.04 -10.79 5.79
N ARG A 105 -2.45 -10.17 6.83
CA ARG A 105 -3.01 -10.17 8.18
C ARG A 105 -3.75 -8.89 8.54
N GLU A 106 -3.05 -7.77 8.61
CA GLU A 106 -3.49 -6.59 9.34
C GLU A 106 -4.05 -5.50 8.43
N LYS A 107 -3.47 -5.32 7.25
CA LYS A 107 -3.68 -4.16 6.39
C LYS A 107 -5.14 -3.89 6.09
N ARG A 108 -5.92 -4.93 5.82
CA ARG A 108 -7.32 -4.78 5.45
C ARG A 108 -8.14 -4.23 6.62
N GLU A 109 -8.00 -4.81 7.79
CA GLU A 109 -8.75 -4.39 8.98
C GLU A 109 -8.26 -3.04 9.50
N TRP A 110 -6.96 -2.77 9.41
CA TRP A 110 -6.38 -1.46 9.71
C TRP A 110 -6.99 -0.36 8.82
N LEU A 111 -7.15 -0.59 7.53
CA LEU A 111 -7.79 0.34 6.61
C LEU A 111 -9.30 0.49 6.90
N ARG A 112 -10.00 -0.60 7.21
CA ARG A 112 -11.40 -0.55 7.57
C ARG A 112 -11.65 0.25 8.86
N ALA A 113 -10.79 0.11 9.84
CA ALA A 113 -10.84 0.91 11.06
C ALA A 113 -10.68 2.41 10.80
N LYS A 114 -10.03 2.78 9.71
CA LYS A 114 -9.90 4.16 9.22
C LYS A 114 -11.04 4.59 8.28
N GLY A 115 -12.08 3.78 8.13
CA GLY A 115 -13.25 4.08 7.31
C GLY A 115 -13.13 3.74 5.83
N VAL A 116 -12.05 3.08 5.40
CA VAL A 116 -11.88 2.68 4.00
C VAL A 116 -12.75 1.45 3.70
N GLY A 117 -13.68 1.58 2.76
CA GLY A 117 -14.45 0.47 2.21
C GLY A 117 -13.79 -0.12 0.96
N PHE A 118 -14.22 -1.31 0.56
CA PHE A 118 -13.73 -1.97 -0.65
C PHE A 118 -14.90 -2.45 -1.51
N PHE A 119 -14.71 -2.40 -2.82
CA PHE A 119 -15.60 -3.08 -3.74
C PHE A 119 -15.56 -4.60 -3.50
N PRO A 120 -16.68 -5.30 -3.68
CA PRO A 120 -16.73 -6.76 -3.45
C PRO A 120 -16.11 -7.58 -4.60
N VAL A 121 -15.30 -6.95 -5.44
CA VAL A 121 -14.66 -7.55 -6.62
C VAL A 121 -13.15 -7.36 -6.53
N VAL A 122 -12.42 -8.42 -6.88
CA VAL A 122 -10.95 -8.39 -6.95
C VAL A 122 -10.53 -8.56 -8.40
N GLY A 123 -9.72 -7.64 -8.87
CA GLY A 123 -9.22 -7.61 -10.23
C GLY A 123 -7.75 -7.97 -10.35
N TRP A 124 -7.31 -7.97 -11.60
CA TRP A 124 -5.91 -8.05 -11.98
C TRP A 124 -5.34 -6.64 -12.07
N ALA A 125 -4.21 -6.38 -11.43
CA ALA A 125 -3.44 -5.15 -11.66
C ALA A 125 -2.54 -5.35 -12.88
N GLU A 126 -1.61 -6.27 -12.76
CA GLU A 126 -0.65 -6.63 -13.80
C GLU A 126 -0.36 -8.13 -13.74
N ARG A 127 0.04 -8.68 -14.88
CA ARG A 127 0.67 -10.00 -14.96
C ARG A 127 2.14 -9.76 -15.23
N GLY A 128 3.02 -10.23 -14.36
CA GLY A 128 4.46 -10.11 -14.51
C GLY A 128 4.98 -10.73 -15.80
N GLY A 129 6.19 -10.39 -16.18
CA GLY A 129 6.79 -10.92 -17.38
C GLY A 129 7.93 -10.11 -17.97
N TYR A 130 8.32 -9.01 -17.42
CA TYR A 130 9.41 -8.15 -17.92
C TYR A 130 10.79 -8.73 -17.61
N GLY A 131 11.11 -9.88 -18.21
CA GLY A 131 12.37 -10.58 -17.94
C GLY A 131 12.45 -11.25 -16.56
N ALA A 132 11.34 -11.29 -15.84
CA ALA A 132 11.26 -11.95 -14.55
C ALA A 132 11.43 -13.47 -14.69
N THR A 133 12.07 -14.07 -13.69
CA THR A 133 12.35 -15.50 -13.63
C THR A 133 11.18 -16.31 -13.08
N GLY A 134 10.04 -15.71 -12.86
CA GLY A 134 8.88 -16.33 -12.22
C GLY A 134 7.53 -15.88 -12.79
N PRO A 135 6.44 -16.47 -12.32
CA PRO A 135 5.11 -16.37 -12.93
C PRO A 135 4.41 -15.01 -12.75
N GLY A 136 4.91 -14.10 -11.95
CA GLY A 136 4.22 -12.85 -11.64
C GLY A 136 2.92 -13.08 -10.86
N ASN A 137 1.88 -12.26 -11.04
CA ASN A 137 0.60 -12.45 -10.38
C ASN A 137 -0.14 -13.70 -10.90
N SER A 138 -0.14 -14.77 -10.14
CA SER A 138 -0.84 -16.02 -10.45
C SER A 138 -2.34 -15.92 -10.23
N VAL A 139 -2.77 -15.02 -9.33
CA VAL A 139 -4.17 -14.78 -8.99
C VAL A 139 -4.45 -13.28 -8.89
N PRO A 140 -5.71 -12.84 -9.04
CA PRO A 140 -6.08 -11.44 -8.87
C PRO A 140 -5.92 -11.02 -7.39
N ARG A 141 -5.22 -9.88 -7.18
CA ARG A 141 -4.98 -9.29 -5.85
C ARG A 141 -5.29 -7.79 -5.79
N PHE A 142 -5.84 -7.23 -6.86
CA PHE A 142 -6.14 -5.82 -6.96
C PHE A 142 -7.53 -5.53 -6.39
N HIS A 143 -7.56 -4.92 -5.20
CA HIS A 143 -8.79 -4.52 -4.51
C HIS A 143 -8.97 -3.01 -4.67
N ILE A 144 -10.14 -2.59 -5.13
CA ILE A 144 -10.45 -1.18 -5.33
C ILE A 144 -11.09 -0.63 -4.06
N ALA A 145 -10.52 0.46 -3.53
CA ALA A 145 -11.13 1.18 -2.42
C ALA A 145 -12.40 1.89 -2.89
N TRP A 146 -13.45 1.85 -2.07
CA TRP A 146 -14.71 2.51 -2.36
C TRP A 146 -14.54 4.03 -2.28
N GLY A 147 -15.12 4.75 -3.25
CA GLY A 147 -15.09 6.20 -3.27
C GLY A 147 -13.77 6.81 -3.79
N THR A 148 -12.91 5.99 -4.38
CA THR A 148 -11.71 6.46 -5.09
C THR A 148 -11.99 6.56 -6.58
N GLY A 149 -11.37 7.53 -7.20
CA GLY A 149 -11.49 7.83 -8.61
C GLY A 149 -11.66 9.33 -8.83
N PRO A 150 -11.38 9.83 -10.01
CA PRO A 150 -11.67 11.23 -10.32
C PRO A 150 -13.18 11.47 -10.19
N ALA A 151 -13.53 12.44 -9.37
CA ALA A 151 -14.90 12.94 -9.25
C ALA A 151 -15.27 13.71 -10.51
#